data_5ae5c20a81842cf2eff88120deeab5a7
#
_entry.id   5ae5c20a81842cf2eff88120deeab5a7
#
_cell.length_a   1.000
_cell.length_b   1.000
_cell.length_c   1.000
_cell.angle_alpha   90.00
_cell.angle_beta   90.00
_cell.angle_gamma   90.00
#
_symmetry.space_group_name_H-M   'P 1'
#
loop_
_entity.id
_entity.type
_entity.pdbx_description
1 polymer ?
#
loop_
_entity_poly.entity_id
_entity_poly.type
_entity_poly.pdbx_seq_one_letter_code
_entity_poly.pdbx_strand_id
1 'polypeptide(L)'
;MARPETLQDVIATLLETDPADVHPDFTFAGTRLQGSLARTRLYTAIEQQLGVACQAAYTARTYGELQAAIYGTAPLAPEQHVQHNGAAPSIACGIDIEMVENLPVVPDYWSDAFYSATFTPAEIAYCLLKDQPLVHFAARWCAKEALKKCDLAYLDADLRTLEVRLSASGAPYLCAVADGHSTPLPFAVSLSHTTQAAVAMVVKVPSTPGARSAVPPTVLPAVTAPPAASADVGSRWHSAWLPLLMGGSALGLALWALVRTW
;
A
#
# COMPACT_ATOMS: atom_id res chain seq x y z
N MET A 1 5.56 -12.41 19.72
CA MET A 1 4.29 -11.77 20.11
C MET A 1 3.17 -12.78 19.95
N ALA A 2 2.26 -12.90 20.92
CA ALA A 2 1.06 -13.74 20.80
C ALA A 2 0.18 -13.18 19.67
N ARG A 3 -0.47 -14.07 18.91
CA ARG A 3 -1.38 -13.68 17.83
C ARG A 3 -2.64 -13.11 18.50
N PRO A 4 -3.16 -11.92 18.11
CA PRO A 4 -4.39 -11.40 18.68
C PRO A 4 -5.54 -12.37 18.41
N GLU A 5 -6.33 -12.66 19.44
CA GLU A 5 -7.39 -13.66 19.39
C GLU A 5 -8.77 -13.03 19.14
N THR A 6 -8.90 -11.72 19.36
CA THR A 6 -10.16 -10.98 19.26
C THR A 6 -10.05 -9.73 18.38
N LEU A 7 -11.20 -9.25 17.88
CA LEU A 7 -11.27 -7.96 17.17
C LEU A 7 -10.76 -6.81 18.03
N GLN A 8 -11.02 -6.84 19.32
CA GLN A 8 -10.57 -5.84 20.30
C GLN A 8 -9.04 -5.80 20.36
N ASP A 9 -8.36 -6.97 20.37
CA ASP A 9 -6.90 -7.06 20.38
C ASP A 9 -6.30 -6.54 19.07
N VAL A 10 -6.96 -6.82 17.93
CA VAL A 10 -6.55 -6.30 16.61
C VAL A 10 -6.54 -4.77 16.62
N ILE A 11 -7.62 -4.14 17.07
CA ILE A 11 -7.75 -2.68 17.13
C ILE A 11 -6.77 -2.07 18.12
N ALA A 12 -6.66 -2.65 19.33
CA ALA A 12 -5.73 -2.19 20.34
C ALA A 12 -4.28 -2.23 19.86
N THR A 13 -3.91 -3.28 19.13
CA THR A 13 -2.58 -3.40 18.52
C THR A 13 -2.33 -2.31 17.47
N LEU A 14 -3.31 -2.02 16.60
CA LEU A 14 -3.19 -0.98 15.57
C LEU A 14 -3.14 0.44 16.16
N LEU A 15 -3.80 0.65 17.30
CA LEU A 15 -3.84 1.93 18.02
C LEU A 15 -2.70 2.09 19.04
N GLU A 16 -1.96 1.01 19.33
CA GLU A 16 -0.94 0.97 20.39
C GLU A 16 -1.53 1.34 21.77
N THR A 17 -2.73 0.81 22.08
CA THR A 17 -3.47 1.08 23.32
C THR A 17 -3.79 -0.22 24.07
N ASP A 18 -4.32 -0.11 25.31
CA ASP A 18 -4.78 -1.28 26.06
C ASP A 18 -6.09 -1.80 25.43
N PRO A 19 -6.24 -3.12 25.23
CA PRO A 19 -7.52 -3.69 24.78
C PRO A 19 -8.71 -3.27 25.62
N ALA A 20 -8.54 -3.05 26.94
CA ALA A 20 -9.61 -2.61 27.83
C ALA A 20 -10.18 -1.22 27.47
N ASP A 21 -9.38 -0.37 26.80
CA ASP A 21 -9.83 0.95 26.34
C ASP A 21 -10.73 0.89 25.11
N VAL A 22 -10.74 -0.25 24.39
CA VAL A 22 -11.53 -0.46 23.16
C VAL A 22 -12.89 -1.05 23.53
N HIS A 23 -13.85 -0.20 23.90
CA HIS A 23 -15.22 -0.59 24.29
C HIS A 23 -16.23 -0.27 23.17
N PRO A 24 -17.49 -0.75 23.20
CA PRO A 24 -18.43 -0.58 22.09
C PRO A 24 -18.65 0.87 21.63
N ASP A 25 -18.60 1.83 22.53
CA ASP A 25 -18.73 3.26 22.21
C ASP A 25 -17.42 3.93 21.78
N PHE A 26 -16.32 3.16 21.71
CA PHE A 26 -15.03 3.69 21.26
C PHE A 26 -15.13 4.18 19.83
N THR A 27 -14.88 5.49 19.61
CA THR A 27 -14.95 6.10 18.29
C THR A 27 -13.59 6.11 17.58
N PHE A 28 -13.60 5.82 16.29
CA PHE A 28 -12.39 5.91 15.46
C PHE A 28 -12.07 7.35 15.03
N ALA A 29 -13.00 8.31 15.20
CA ALA A 29 -12.77 9.71 14.91
C ALA A 29 -11.65 10.27 15.80
N GLY A 30 -10.71 11.01 15.20
CA GLY A 30 -9.56 11.56 15.92
C GLY A 30 -8.45 10.56 16.26
N THR A 31 -8.60 9.28 15.90
CA THR A 31 -7.58 8.25 16.08
C THR A 31 -6.77 8.03 14.80
N ARG A 32 -5.69 7.24 14.93
CA ARG A 32 -4.90 6.78 13.77
C ARG A 32 -5.72 5.94 12.78
N LEU A 33 -6.91 5.42 13.17
CA LEU A 33 -7.80 4.63 12.31
C LEU A 33 -8.80 5.47 11.51
N GLN A 34 -8.68 6.78 11.48
CA GLN A 34 -9.62 7.66 10.76
C GLN A 34 -9.35 7.70 9.24
N GLY A 35 -8.09 7.60 8.79
CA GLY A 35 -7.70 7.73 7.37
C GLY A 35 -7.96 6.47 6.55
N SER A 36 -8.08 6.61 5.23
CA SER A 36 -8.35 5.50 4.29
C SER A 36 -7.27 4.41 4.36
N LEU A 37 -6.01 4.79 4.42
CA LEU A 37 -4.89 3.85 4.58
C LEU A 37 -5.01 3.05 5.87
N ALA A 38 -5.30 3.71 6.98
CA ALA A 38 -5.46 3.03 8.26
C ALA A 38 -6.66 2.09 8.27
N ARG A 39 -7.73 2.44 7.56
CA ARG A 39 -8.89 1.56 7.34
C ARG A 39 -8.56 0.34 6.50
N THR A 40 -7.75 0.49 5.47
CA THR A 40 -7.25 -0.66 4.69
C THR A 40 -6.36 -1.56 5.55
N ARG A 41 -5.50 -1.00 6.39
CA ARG A 41 -4.71 -1.78 7.36
C ARG A 41 -5.59 -2.52 8.35
N LEU A 42 -6.66 -1.87 8.86
CA LEU A 42 -7.64 -2.50 9.74
C LEU A 42 -8.36 -3.66 9.04
N TYR A 43 -8.84 -3.45 7.80
CA TYR A 43 -9.45 -4.50 6.99
C TYR A 43 -8.52 -5.71 6.83
N THR A 44 -7.30 -5.45 6.38
CA THR A 44 -6.29 -6.50 6.16
C THR A 44 -5.93 -7.25 7.45
N ALA A 45 -5.82 -6.53 8.59
CA ALA A 45 -5.54 -7.15 9.88
C ALA A 45 -6.70 -8.05 10.34
N ILE A 46 -7.95 -7.61 10.16
CA ILE A 46 -9.14 -8.43 10.46
C ILE A 46 -9.15 -9.68 9.61
N GLU A 47 -8.96 -9.56 8.31
CA GLU A 47 -8.93 -10.70 7.39
C GLU A 47 -7.85 -11.72 7.76
N GLN A 48 -6.65 -11.27 8.07
CA GLN A 48 -5.53 -12.15 8.41
C GLN A 48 -5.63 -12.82 9.77
N GLN A 49 -6.09 -12.07 10.77
CA GLN A 49 -6.04 -12.54 12.14
C GLN A 49 -7.32 -13.26 12.56
N LEU A 50 -8.46 -12.81 12.02
CA LEU A 50 -9.78 -13.39 12.32
C LEU A 50 -10.34 -14.23 11.18
N GLY A 51 -9.76 -14.19 9.98
CA GLY A 51 -10.24 -14.93 8.80
C GLY A 51 -11.54 -14.38 8.22
N VAL A 52 -11.91 -13.13 8.52
CA VAL A 52 -13.19 -12.51 8.11
C VAL A 52 -12.93 -11.31 7.22
N ALA A 53 -13.41 -11.36 5.98
CA ALA A 53 -13.43 -10.20 5.09
C ALA A 53 -14.62 -9.29 5.48
N CYS A 54 -14.35 -8.14 6.09
CA CYS A 54 -15.38 -7.24 6.61
C CYS A 54 -15.28 -5.84 6.02
N GLN A 55 -16.16 -5.51 5.07
CA GLN A 55 -16.22 -4.18 4.43
C GLN A 55 -16.54 -3.05 5.44
N ALA A 56 -17.20 -3.36 6.56
CA ALA A 56 -17.44 -2.38 7.61
C ALA A 56 -16.16 -1.81 8.21
N ALA A 57 -15.00 -2.44 8.03
CA ALA A 57 -13.71 -1.86 8.40
C ALA A 57 -13.47 -0.48 7.77
N TYR A 58 -14.04 -0.21 6.59
CA TYR A 58 -13.92 1.08 5.90
C TYR A 58 -14.90 2.14 6.40
N THR A 59 -16.09 1.75 6.87
CA THR A 59 -17.22 2.67 7.12
C THR A 59 -17.61 2.80 8.58
N ALA A 60 -17.36 1.78 9.41
CA ALA A 60 -17.70 1.81 10.83
C ALA A 60 -17.08 3.03 11.53
N ARG A 61 -17.89 3.72 12.33
CA ARG A 61 -17.48 4.91 13.10
C ARG A 61 -17.04 4.56 14.51
N THR A 62 -17.58 3.46 15.04
CA THR A 62 -17.28 2.96 16.38
C THR A 62 -16.83 1.50 16.36
N TYR A 63 -16.18 1.06 17.44
CA TYR A 63 -15.85 -0.35 17.64
C TYR A 63 -17.11 -1.22 17.66
N GLY A 64 -18.18 -0.76 18.34
CA GLY A 64 -19.44 -1.50 18.42
C GLY A 64 -20.10 -1.73 17.06
N GLU A 65 -20.08 -0.74 16.15
CA GLU A 65 -20.56 -0.91 14.77
C GLU A 65 -19.75 -1.97 14.02
N LEU A 66 -18.43 -1.94 14.14
CA LEU A 66 -17.55 -2.93 13.51
C LEU A 66 -17.76 -4.32 14.10
N GLN A 67 -17.88 -4.41 15.42
CA GLN A 67 -18.15 -5.66 16.13
C GLN A 67 -19.50 -6.27 15.71
N ALA A 68 -20.54 -5.43 15.59
CA ALA A 68 -21.85 -5.86 15.13
C ALA A 68 -21.82 -6.36 13.68
N ALA A 69 -21.00 -5.75 12.81
CA ALA A 69 -20.85 -6.18 11.43
C ALA A 69 -20.11 -7.53 11.29
N ILE A 70 -19.18 -7.83 12.20
CA ILE A 70 -18.39 -9.07 12.17
C ILE A 70 -19.13 -10.23 12.85
N TYR A 71 -19.75 -9.96 14.00
CA TYR A 71 -20.36 -11.00 14.86
C TYR A 71 -21.88 -10.90 14.95
N GLY A 72 -22.44 -9.78 14.51
CA GLY A 72 -23.89 -9.53 14.59
C GLY A 72 -24.64 -9.99 13.34
N THR A 73 -25.96 -10.11 13.47
CA THR A 73 -26.86 -10.50 12.38
C THR A 73 -27.48 -9.30 11.66
N ALA A 74 -27.11 -8.07 12.01
CA ALA A 74 -27.69 -6.87 11.41
C ALA A 74 -26.88 -6.41 10.19
N PRO A 75 -27.47 -6.32 8.98
CA PRO A 75 -26.82 -5.71 7.84
C PRO A 75 -26.69 -4.19 8.10
N LEU A 76 -25.48 -3.65 7.92
CA LEU A 76 -25.29 -2.20 7.84
C LEU A 76 -26.12 -1.66 6.67
N ALA A 77 -26.98 -0.68 6.93
CA ALA A 77 -27.72 0.00 5.88
C ALA A 77 -26.70 0.67 4.92
N PRO A 78 -26.85 0.49 3.61
CA PRO A 78 -25.95 1.11 2.64
C PRO A 78 -26.04 2.65 2.81
N GLU A 79 -24.91 3.31 2.98
CA GLU A 79 -24.85 4.77 2.94
C GLU A 79 -25.36 5.25 1.57
N GLN A 80 -26.36 6.12 1.58
CA GLN A 80 -26.87 6.74 0.37
C GLN A 80 -25.81 7.72 -0.15
N HIS A 81 -25.08 7.32 -1.18
CA HIS A 81 -24.24 8.24 -1.92
C HIS A 81 -25.14 9.31 -2.56
N VAL A 82 -24.86 10.57 -2.26
CA VAL A 82 -25.52 11.70 -2.91
C VAL A 82 -25.17 11.64 -4.40
N GLN A 83 -26.13 11.23 -5.22
CA GLN A 83 -26.02 11.32 -6.67
C GLN A 83 -26.13 12.79 -7.08
N HIS A 84 -25.05 13.35 -7.56
CA HIS A 84 -25.10 14.64 -8.24
C HIS A 84 -25.75 14.45 -9.63
N ASN A 85 -27.07 14.58 -9.70
CA ASN A 85 -27.82 14.65 -10.96
C ASN A 85 -27.68 16.04 -11.57
N GLY A 86 -26.68 16.22 -12.40
CA GLY A 86 -26.51 17.46 -13.18
C GLY A 86 -25.80 17.14 -14.49
N ALA A 87 -26.56 17.27 -15.60
CA ALA A 87 -26.12 16.99 -16.97
C ALA A 87 -25.26 18.12 -17.54
N ALA A 88 -24.10 18.39 -16.96
CA ALA A 88 -23.01 19.10 -17.63
C ALA A 88 -21.88 18.10 -17.86
N PRO A 89 -21.02 18.22 -18.89
CA PRO A 89 -19.82 17.43 -19.01
C PRO A 89 -18.92 17.77 -17.83
N SER A 90 -19.15 17.09 -16.70
CA SER A 90 -18.41 17.34 -15.48
C SER A 90 -17.04 16.70 -15.62
N ILE A 91 -16.01 17.52 -15.55
CA ILE A 91 -14.67 17.03 -15.32
C ILE A 91 -14.70 16.41 -13.93
N ALA A 92 -14.60 15.07 -13.85
CA ALA A 92 -14.45 14.39 -12.58
C ALA A 92 -12.98 14.40 -12.18
N CYS A 93 -12.69 14.74 -10.94
CA CYS A 93 -11.35 14.66 -10.38
C CYS A 93 -11.40 14.08 -8.97
N GLY A 94 -10.33 13.40 -8.59
CA GLY A 94 -10.08 12.94 -7.23
C GLY A 94 -8.71 13.37 -6.79
N ILE A 95 -8.57 13.67 -5.50
CA ILE A 95 -7.30 13.99 -4.87
C ILE A 95 -7.16 13.20 -3.58
N ASP A 96 -5.95 12.73 -3.32
CA ASP A 96 -5.60 12.07 -2.06
C ASP A 96 -4.24 12.55 -1.58
N ILE A 97 -4.08 12.60 -0.26
CA ILE A 97 -2.83 12.93 0.42
C ILE A 97 -2.61 11.96 1.56
N GLU A 98 -1.37 11.46 1.71
CA GLU A 98 -1.01 10.53 2.77
C GLU A 98 0.34 10.89 3.39
N MET A 99 0.43 10.76 4.71
CA MET A 99 1.69 10.91 5.43
C MET A 99 2.49 9.62 5.32
N VAL A 100 3.78 9.74 4.99
CA VAL A 100 4.68 8.59 4.80
C VAL A 100 4.80 7.76 6.08
N GLU A 101 4.75 8.40 7.24
CA GLU A 101 4.82 7.76 8.56
C GLU A 101 3.63 6.80 8.84
N ASN A 102 2.49 6.97 8.15
CA ASN A 102 1.34 6.09 8.30
C ASN A 102 1.52 4.73 7.60
N LEU A 103 2.49 4.60 6.68
CA LEU A 103 2.78 3.33 6.05
C LEU A 103 3.60 2.44 7.00
N PRO A 104 3.25 1.14 7.10
CA PRO A 104 3.99 0.22 7.96
C PRO A 104 5.43 0.04 7.47
N VAL A 105 6.38 0.11 8.40
CA VAL A 105 7.76 -0.31 8.17
C VAL A 105 7.85 -1.80 8.48
N VAL A 106 8.16 -2.60 7.48
CA VAL A 106 8.16 -4.07 7.59
C VAL A 106 9.48 -4.66 7.14
N PRO A 107 9.88 -5.82 7.68
CA PRO A 107 11.12 -6.49 7.27
C PRO A 107 11.07 -7.04 5.84
N ASP A 108 9.88 -7.43 5.36
CA ASP A 108 9.67 -7.98 4.04
C ASP A 108 8.36 -7.46 3.44
N TYR A 109 8.48 -6.56 2.47
CA TYR A 109 7.34 -5.95 1.77
C TYR A 109 6.60 -6.93 0.83
N TRP A 110 7.26 -8.02 0.42
CA TRP A 110 6.65 -8.99 -0.48
C TRP A 110 5.66 -9.91 0.22
N SER A 111 5.98 -10.30 1.45
CA SER A 111 5.15 -11.21 2.25
C SER A 111 4.21 -10.48 3.21
N ASP A 112 4.41 -9.17 3.41
CA ASP A 112 3.53 -8.38 4.25
C ASP A 112 2.15 -8.25 3.63
N ALA A 113 1.13 -8.43 4.46
CA ALA A 113 -0.24 -8.48 4.01
C ALA A 113 -0.79 -7.17 3.50
N PHE A 114 -0.45 -6.06 4.13
CA PHE A 114 -0.90 -4.75 3.66
C PHE A 114 -0.31 -4.46 2.28
N TYR A 115 1.01 -4.67 2.10
CA TYR A 115 1.66 -4.39 0.82
C TYR A 115 1.22 -5.34 -0.28
N SER A 116 1.12 -6.63 0.01
CA SER A 116 0.69 -7.65 -0.96
C SER A 116 -0.78 -7.55 -1.34
N ALA A 117 -1.65 -7.02 -0.47
CA ALA A 117 -3.06 -6.75 -0.77
C ALA A 117 -3.30 -5.41 -1.47
N THR A 118 -2.35 -4.49 -1.40
CA THR A 118 -2.50 -3.11 -1.87
C THR A 118 -1.79 -2.84 -3.19
N PHE A 119 -0.59 -3.40 -3.37
CA PHE A 119 0.29 -3.08 -4.49
C PHE A 119 0.52 -4.30 -5.38
N THR A 120 0.66 -4.03 -6.68
CA THR A 120 1.07 -5.09 -7.62
C THR A 120 2.53 -5.48 -7.37
N PRO A 121 2.96 -6.69 -7.76
CA PRO A 121 4.37 -7.08 -7.68
C PRO A 121 5.31 -6.10 -8.39
N ALA A 122 4.88 -5.51 -9.51
CA ALA A 122 5.67 -4.52 -10.24
C ALA A 122 5.83 -3.21 -9.46
N GLU A 123 4.79 -2.77 -8.74
CA GLU A 123 4.87 -1.59 -7.88
C GLU A 123 5.79 -1.83 -6.67
N ILE A 124 5.70 -3.02 -6.03
CA ILE A 124 6.59 -3.39 -4.92
C ILE A 124 8.04 -3.37 -5.40
N ALA A 125 8.34 -4.07 -6.51
CA ALA A 125 9.68 -4.08 -7.08
C ALA A 125 10.20 -2.67 -7.39
N TYR A 126 9.37 -1.83 -8.02
CA TYR A 126 9.73 -0.45 -8.32
C TYR A 126 10.06 0.37 -7.07
N CYS A 127 9.21 0.29 -6.04
CA CYS A 127 9.41 1.06 -4.81
C CYS A 127 10.68 0.64 -4.07
N LEU A 128 10.95 -0.66 -3.98
CA LEU A 128 12.13 -1.19 -3.30
C LEU A 128 13.46 -0.83 -3.98
N LEU A 129 13.44 -0.45 -5.26
CA LEU A 129 14.62 0.05 -5.98
C LEU A 129 14.92 1.52 -5.69
N LYS A 130 14.13 2.20 -4.85
CA LYS A 130 14.31 3.62 -4.51
C LYS A 130 14.98 3.78 -3.16
N ASP A 131 15.71 4.88 -2.99
CA ASP A 131 16.41 5.20 -1.73
C ASP A 131 15.43 5.37 -0.55
N GLN A 132 14.20 5.82 -0.83
CA GLN A 132 13.12 5.98 0.15
C GLN A 132 11.85 5.25 -0.31
N PRO A 133 11.78 3.92 -0.16
CA PRO A 133 10.67 3.11 -0.67
C PRO A 133 9.29 3.57 -0.22
N LEU A 134 9.15 3.96 1.07
CA LEU A 134 7.87 4.36 1.66
C LEU A 134 7.25 5.58 0.98
N VAL A 135 8.05 6.55 0.56
CA VAL A 135 7.58 7.72 -0.18
C VAL A 135 6.93 7.31 -1.51
N HIS A 136 7.53 6.34 -2.20
CA HIS A 136 7.02 5.84 -3.47
C HIS A 136 5.80 4.94 -3.32
N PHE A 137 5.70 4.20 -2.22
CA PHE A 137 4.47 3.48 -1.83
C PHE A 137 3.35 4.47 -1.51
N ALA A 138 3.62 5.50 -0.71
CA ALA A 138 2.64 6.54 -0.38
C ALA A 138 2.08 7.22 -1.64
N ALA A 139 2.94 7.59 -2.59
CA ALA A 139 2.50 8.21 -3.84
C ALA A 139 1.59 7.28 -4.68
N ARG A 140 1.86 5.97 -4.73
CA ARG A 140 1.02 5.00 -5.42
C ARG A 140 -0.28 4.74 -4.70
N TRP A 141 -0.24 4.67 -3.38
CA TRP A 141 -1.44 4.63 -2.55
C TRP A 141 -2.35 5.80 -2.87
N CYS A 142 -1.83 7.04 -2.78
CA CYS A 142 -2.60 8.24 -3.10
C CYS A 142 -3.21 8.20 -4.51
N ALA A 143 -2.48 7.69 -5.52
CA ALA A 143 -3.03 7.60 -6.87
C ALA A 143 -4.22 6.64 -6.98
N LYS A 144 -4.17 5.50 -6.27
CA LYS A 144 -5.28 4.53 -6.25
C LYS A 144 -6.49 5.08 -5.50
N GLU A 145 -6.28 5.73 -4.36
CA GLU A 145 -7.36 6.38 -3.62
C GLU A 145 -7.94 7.59 -4.36
N ALA A 146 -7.11 8.39 -5.02
CA ALA A 146 -7.57 9.49 -5.88
C ALA A 146 -8.42 8.96 -7.06
N LEU A 147 -8.07 7.81 -7.64
CA LEU A 147 -8.90 7.17 -8.68
C LEU A 147 -10.28 6.79 -8.15
N LYS A 148 -10.37 6.17 -6.99
CA LYS A 148 -11.65 5.82 -6.35
C LYS A 148 -12.52 7.04 -6.07
N LYS A 149 -11.89 8.16 -5.66
CA LYS A 149 -12.60 9.44 -5.45
C LYS A 149 -13.00 10.10 -6.76
N CYS A 150 -12.24 9.89 -7.84
CA CYS A 150 -12.51 10.44 -9.17
C CYS A 150 -13.67 9.73 -9.87
N ASP A 151 -13.74 8.40 -9.74
CA ASP A 151 -14.75 7.58 -10.42
C ASP A 151 -15.22 6.43 -9.51
N LEU A 152 -16.49 6.51 -9.11
CA LEU A 152 -17.13 5.53 -8.21
C LEU A 152 -17.15 4.10 -8.78
N ALA A 153 -16.97 3.91 -10.10
CA ALA A 153 -16.80 2.58 -10.68
C ALA A 153 -15.59 1.82 -10.11
N TYR A 154 -14.63 2.51 -9.53
CA TYR A 154 -13.44 1.93 -8.91
C TYR A 154 -13.51 1.87 -7.38
N LEU A 155 -14.63 2.27 -6.76
CA LEU A 155 -14.74 2.36 -5.30
C LEU A 155 -14.41 1.02 -4.62
N ASP A 156 -14.98 -0.06 -5.15
CA ASP A 156 -14.80 -1.43 -4.63
C ASP A 156 -13.74 -2.24 -5.40
N ALA A 157 -12.92 -1.57 -6.24
CA ALA A 157 -11.90 -2.27 -7.00
C ALA A 157 -10.82 -2.84 -6.09
N ASP A 158 -10.41 -4.09 -6.36
CA ASP A 158 -9.23 -4.68 -5.74
C ASP A 158 -8.00 -3.85 -6.13
N LEU A 159 -7.31 -3.30 -5.15
CA LEU A 159 -6.15 -2.42 -5.38
C LEU A 159 -5.01 -3.12 -6.13
N ARG A 160 -4.94 -4.45 -6.10
CA ARG A 160 -3.97 -5.24 -6.86
C ARG A 160 -4.29 -5.30 -8.35
N THR A 161 -5.50 -4.97 -8.75
CA THR A 161 -5.89 -4.87 -10.16
C THR A 161 -5.64 -3.48 -10.75
N LEU A 162 -5.19 -2.54 -9.93
CA LEU A 162 -4.81 -1.19 -10.33
C LEU A 162 -3.30 -1.02 -10.16
N GLU A 163 -2.65 -0.43 -11.15
CA GLU A 163 -1.20 -0.24 -11.14
C GLU A 163 -0.82 1.16 -11.62
N VAL A 164 0.05 1.81 -10.86
CA VAL A 164 0.68 3.08 -11.26
C VAL A 164 1.97 2.78 -11.98
N ARG A 165 2.05 3.16 -13.23
CA ARG A 165 3.24 3.05 -14.09
C ARG A 165 3.80 4.40 -14.46
N LEU A 166 5.03 4.40 -14.95
CA LEU A 166 5.67 5.56 -15.54
C LEU A 166 5.88 5.32 -17.03
N SER A 167 5.60 6.34 -17.83
CA SER A 167 5.96 6.34 -19.25
C SER A 167 7.48 6.45 -19.44
N ALA A 168 7.96 6.33 -20.67
CA ALA A 168 9.36 6.53 -21.00
C ALA A 168 9.87 7.95 -20.65
N SER A 169 8.96 8.94 -20.60
CA SER A 169 9.26 10.32 -20.16
C SER A 169 9.19 10.52 -18.66
N GLY A 170 8.86 9.47 -17.88
CA GLY A 170 8.68 9.54 -16.42
C GLY A 170 7.31 10.02 -15.98
N ALA A 171 6.37 10.30 -16.89
CA ALA A 171 5.02 10.72 -16.53
C ALA A 171 4.21 9.53 -15.96
N PRO A 172 3.53 9.69 -14.80
CA PRO A 172 2.71 8.64 -14.22
C PRO A 172 1.42 8.42 -15.00
N TYR A 173 0.96 7.18 -15.04
CA TYR A 173 -0.35 6.79 -15.57
C TYR A 173 -0.88 5.56 -14.83
N LEU A 174 -2.20 5.39 -14.85
CA LEU A 174 -2.90 4.26 -14.23
C LEU A 174 -3.21 3.19 -15.25
N CYS A 175 -3.09 1.93 -14.84
CA CYS A 175 -3.49 0.74 -15.60
C CYS A 175 -4.44 -0.12 -14.79
N ALA A 176 -5.36 -0.80 -15.48
CA ALA A 176 -5.98 -2.01 -14.97
C ALA A 176 -5.07 -3.21 -15.31
N VAL A 177 -4.92 -4.12 -14.35
CA VAL A 177 -4.11 -5.35 -14.49
C VAL A 177 -5.02 -6.56 -14.33
N ALA A 178 -5.05 -7.42 -15.34
CA ALA A 178 -5.77 -8.69 -15.33
C ALA A 178 -5.00 -9.73 -16.15
N ASP A 179 -4.92 -10.96 -15.65
CA ASP A 179 -4.30 -12.10 -16.34
C ASP A 179 -2.89 -11.83 -16.93
N GLY A 180 -2.08 -11.07 -16.18
CA GLY A 180 -0.74 -10.68 -16.61
C GLY A 180 -0.69 -9.57 -17.68
N HIS A 181 -1.83 -9.06 -18.11
CA HIS A 181 -1.96 -7.94 -19.04
C HIS A 181 -2.25 -6.64 -18.30
N SER A 182 -1.72 -5.53 -18.78
CA SER A 182 -2.03 -4.22 -18.26
C SER A 182 -2.63 -3.33 -19.35
N THR A 183 -3.77 -2.71 -19.05
CA THR A 183 -4.50 -1.82 -19.94
C THR A 183 -4.51 -0.42 -19.35
N PRO A 184 -4.00 0.62 -20.05
CA PRO A 184 -4.07 1.99 -19.58
C PRO A 184 -5.49 2.45 -19.36
N LEU A 185 -5.72 3.15 -18.25
CA LEU A 185 -7.00 3.74 -17.90
C LEU A 185 -7.10 5.18 -18.45
N PRO A 186 -8.30 5.66 -18.83
CA PRO A 186 -8.51 6.98 -19.44
C PRO A 186 -8.50 8.11 -18.39
N PHE A 187 -7.44 8.17 -17.57
CA PHE A 187 -7.25 9.18 -16.54
C PHE A 187 -5.91 9.86 -16.69
N ALA A 188 -5.88 11.17 -16.51
CA ALA A 188 -4.64 11.90 -16.29
C ALA A 188 -4.27 11.83 -14.81
N VAL A 189 -2.99 11.63 -14.52
CA VAL A 189 -2.48 11.46 -13.16
C VAL A 189 -1.33 12.43 -12.93
N SER A 190 -1.31 13.05 -11.76
CA SER A 190 -0.20 13.84 -11.26
C SER A 190 0.17 13.38 -9.86
N LEU A 191 1.47 13.17 -9.62
CA LEU A 191 2.01 12.75 -8.34
C LEU A 191 3.02 13.79 -7.85
N SER A 192 3.02 14.06 -6.56
CA SER A 192 4.06 14.84 -5.89
C SER A 192 4.31 14.29 -4.50
N HIS A 193 5.52 14.44 -4.00
CA HIS A 193 5.87 13.99 -2.65
C HIS A 193 7.01 14.79 -2.06
N THR A 194 7.07 14.78 -0.75
CA THR A 194 8.22 15.15 0.08
C THR A 194 8.70 13.88 0.80
N THR A 195 9.67 14.02 1.71
CA THR A 195 10.07 12.91 2.60
C THR A 195 9.00 12.56 3.63
N GLN A 196 8.00 13.42 3.85
CA GLN A 196 6.99 13.27 4.90
C GLN A 196 5.60 12.93 4.36
N ALA A 197 5.25 13.40 3.16
CA ALA A 197 3.93 13.23 2.59
C ALA A 197 3.97 13.00 1.09
N ALA A 198 2.97 12.30 0.57
CA ALA A 198 2.69 12.17 -0.85
C ALA A 198 1.28 12.67 -1.16
N VAL A 199 1.08 13.15 -2.37
CA VAL A 199 -0.22 13.58 -2.90
C VAL A 199 -0.37 13.08 -4.33
N ALA A 200 -1.60 12.70 -4.68
CA ALA A 200 -1.97 12.38 -6.05
C ALA A 200 -3.25 13.12 -6.46
N MET A 201 -3.31 13.52 -7.72
CA MET A 201 -4.52 14.00 -8.38
C MET A 201 -4.80 13.11 -9.59
N VAL A 202 -6.05 12.67 -9.73
CA VAL A 202 -6.55 11.90 -10.86
C VAL A 202 -7.69 12.68 -11.50
N VAL A 203 -7.66 12.83 -12.81
CA VAL A 203 -8.68 13.55 -13.59
C VAL A 203 -9.21 12.63 -14.69
N LYS A 204 -10.53 12.47 -14.79
CA LYS A 204 -11.15 11.72 -15.86
C LYS A 204 -11.04 12.51 -17.16
N VAL A 205 -10.34 11.95 -18.15
CA VAL A 205 -10.19 12.57 -19.47
C VAL A 205 -11.39 12.18 -20.30
N PRO A 206 -12.18 13.15 -20.83
CA PRO A 206 -13.28 12.85 -21.74
C PRO A 206 -12.74 12.07 -22.94
N SER A 207 -13.36 10.94 -23.26
CA SER A 207 -13.05 10.19 -24.47
C SER A 207 -13.51 11.02 -25.67
N THR A 208 -12.60 11.63 -26.40
CA THR A 208 -12.92 12.26 -27.70
C THR A 208 -13.14 11.11 -28.70
N PRO A 209 -14.34 10.99 -29.31
CA PRO A 209 -14.54 9.99 -30.36
C PRO A 209 -13.53 10.20 -31.47
N GLY A 210 -12.61 9.25 -31.67
CA GLY A 210 -11.58 9.31 -32.72
C GLY A 210 -10.16 9.67 -32.28
N ALA A 211 -9.91 10.07 -31.04
CA ALA A 211 -8.55 10.17 -30.51
C ALA A 211 -8.01 8.77 -30.25
N ARG A 212 -7.13 8.28 -31.10
CA ARG A 212 -6.31 7.09 -30.80
C ARG A 212 -5.54 7.38 -29.52
N SER A 213 -5.78 6.56 -28.51
CA SER A 213 -4.98 6.56 -27.28
C SER A 213 -3.50 6.44 -27.65
N ALA A 214 -2.82 7.56 -27.68
CA ALA A 214 -1.38 7.60 -27.90
C ALA A 214 -0.68 7.22 -26.58
N VAL A 215 -0.82 5.96 -26.18
CA VAL A 215 0.05 5.37 -25.16
C VAL A 215 1.26 4.83 -25.90
N PRO A 216 2.46 5.37 -25.65
CA PRO A 216 3.66 4.82 -26.24
C PRO A 216 3.84 3.39 -25.72
N PRO A 217 4.01 2.39 -26.61
CA PRO A 217 4.28 1.03 -26.21
C PRO A 217 5.73 0.93 -25.75
N THR A 218 5.99 1.08 -24.48
CA THR A 218 7.25 0.62 -23.91
C THR A 218 6.94 -0.08 -22.60
N VAL A 219 6.61 -1.33 -22.73
CA VAL A 219 6.49 -2.28 -21.63
C VAL A 219 7.91 -2.56 -21.14
N LEU A 220 8.23 -2.09 -19.93
CA LEU A 220 9.36 -2.68 -19.21
C LEU A 220 9.02 -4.16 -18.98
N PRO A 221 9.98 -5.09 -19.14
CA PRO A 221 9.70 -6.50 -18.92
C PRO A 221 9.14 -6.74 -17.52
N ALA A 222 8.11 -7.57 -17.45
CA ALA A 222 7.52 -7.97 -16.18
C ALA A 222 8.62 -8.56 -15.28
N VAL A 223 8.86 -7.92 -14.14
CA VAL A 223 9.71 -8.49 -13.11
C VAL A 223 8.89 -9.59 -12.44
N THR A 224 9.18 -10.83 -12.78
CA THR A 224 8.61 -11.98 -12.08
C THR A 224 9.16 -12.00 -10.66
N ALA A 225 8.28 -12.18 -9.67
CA ALA A 225 8.69 -12.39 -8.30
C ALA A 225 9.69 -13.55 -8.24
N PRO A 226 10.76 -13.44 -7.42
CA PRO A 226 11.66 -14.58 -7.24
C PRO A 226 10.86 -15.77 -6.72
N PRO A 227 11.13 -17.01 -7.20
CA PRO A 227 10.46 -18.19 -6.70
C PRO A 227 10.68 -18.29 -5.18
N ALA A 228 9.61 -18.57 -4.44
CA ALA A 228 9.69 -18.82 -3.01
C ALA A 228 10.80 -19.84 -2.76
N ALA A 229 11.80 -19.44 -1.98
CA ALA A 229 12.89 -20.34 -1.61
C ALA A 229 12.30 -21.51 -0.82
N SER A 230 12.22 -22.67 -1.44
CA SER A 230 11.92 -23.91 -0.74
C SER A 230 12.97 -24.10 0.35
N ALA A 231 12.54 -24.10 1.61
CA ALA A 231 13.37 -24.42 2.76
C ALA A 231 13.78 -25.90 2.68
N ASP A 232 14.86 -26.18 1.97
CA ASP A 232 15.64 -27.40 2.12
C ASP A 232 17.11 -27.06 1.91
N VAL A 233 17.74 -26.51 2.96
CA VAL A 233 19.18 -26.43 3.08
C VAL A 233 19.60 -27.35 4.22
N GLY A 234 19.49 -28.64 3.94
CA GLY A 234 20.23 -29.65 4.67
C GLY A 234 21.74 -29.44 4.48
N SER A 235 22.39 -29.12 5.56
CA SER A 235 23.77 -29.46 5.92
C SER A 235 24.74 -29.80 4.77
N ARG A 236 25.52 -28.85 4.27
CA ARG A 236 26.85 -29.10 3.68
C ARG A 236 27.64 -27.80 3.46
N TRP A 237 28.02 -27.12 4.54
CA TRP A 237 29.09 -26.11 4.48
C TRP A 237 30.06 -26.33 5.66
N HIS A 238 30.72 -27.49 5.63
CA HIS A 238 31.98 -27.68 6.36
C HIS A 238 33.06 -27.98 5.35
N SER A 239 34.18 -27.26 5.49
CA SER A 239 35.46 -27.46 4.85
C SER A 239 35.63 -26.98 3.40
N ALA A 240 36.04 -25.72 3.25
CA ALA A 240 37.06 -25.27 2.28
C ALA A 240 37.24 -23.75 2.26
N TRP A 241 37.65 -23.11 3.34
CA TRP A 241 38.26 -21.77 3.27
C TRP A 241 39.19 -21.56 4.46
N LEU A 242 40.36 -22.18 4.44
CA LEU A 242 41.62 -21.78 5.03
C LEU A 242 42.73 -22.53 4.24
N PRO A 243 43.84 -21.95 3.84
CA PRO A 243 44.53 -20.79 4.37
C PRO A 243 45.05 -19.85 3.27
N LEU A 244 44.99 -18.53 3.46
CA LEU A 244 45.92 -17.58 2.80
C LEU A 244 45.76 -16.19 3.42
N LEU A 245 46.29 -15.98 4.63
CA LEU A 245 46.66 -14.67 5.16
C LEU A 245 47.69 -14.84 6.26
N MET A 246 48.90 -15.16 5.85
CA MET A 246 50.12 -14.85 6.61
C MET A 246 51.01 -14.06 5.64
N GLY A 247 51.13 -12.74 5.85
CA GLY A 247 52.11 -11.96 5.12
C GLY A 247 51.77 -10.47 5.06
N GLY A 248 52.24 -9.70 6.03
CA GLY A 248 52.81 -8.36 5.85
C GLY A 248 51.82 -7.19 5.86
N SER A 249 51.81 -6.42 6.84
CA SER A 249 52.58 -5.20 7.09
C SER A 249 51.80 -4.20 7.98
N ALA A 250 52.47 -3.73 8.98
CA ALA A 250 52.10 -2.76 10.00
C ALA A 250 51.92 -1.34 9.40
N LEU A 251 50.74 -1.00 8.86
CA LEU A 251 50.40 0.36 8.42
C LEU A 251 48.90 0.72 8.51
N GLY A 252 48.08 -0.16 9.12
CA GLY A 252 46.59 0.03 9.23
C GLY A 252 46.09 0.58 10.57
N LEU A 253 46.92 0.89 11.54
CA LEU A 253 46.51 1.25 12.92
C LEU A 253 46.53 2.78 13.20
N ALA A 254 46.86 3.64 12.23
CA ALA A 254 46.98 5.08 12.46
C ALA A 254 45.76 5.91 11.96
N LEU A 255 44.76 5.32 11.33
CA LEU A 255 43.60 6.06 10.79
C LEU A 255 42.29 5.87 11.58
N TRP A 256 42.28 5.09 12.67
CA TRP A 256 41.05 4.86 13.48
C TRP A 256 40.90 5.77 14.70
N ALA A 257 41.86 6.66 14.94
CA ALA A 257 41.87 7.56 16.11
C ALA A 257 41.43 9.01 15.82
N LEU A 258 41.03 9.37 14.59
CA LEU A 258 40.77 10.76 14.21
C LEU A 258 39.32 11.11 13.87
N VAL A 259 38.36 10.21 14.13
CA VAL A 259 36.92 10.45 13.90
C VAL A 259 36.09 10.45 15.19
N ARG A 260 36.70 10.76 16.34
CA ARG A 260 35.95 10.86 17.64
C ARG A 260 36.02 12.22 18.31
N THR A 261 36.31 13.30 17.57
CA THR A 261 36.15 14.67 18.11
C THR A 261 35.71 15.57 16.95
N TRP A 262 34.40 15.60 16.72
CA TRP A 262 33.60 16.78 16.27
C TRP A 262 32.13 16.37 16.32
#